data_02e1e43e86cffcde10722a29712a3327
#
_entry.id   02e1e43e86cffcde10722a29712a3327
#
_cell.length_a   1.000
_cell.length_b   1.000
_cell.length_c   1.000
_cell.angle_alpha   90.00
_cell.angle_beta   90.00
_cell.angle_gamma   90.00
#
_symmetry.space_group_name_H-M   'P 1'
#
loop_
_entity.id
_entity.type
_entity.pdbx_description
1 polymer ?
#
loop_
_entity_poly.entity_id
_entity_poly.type
_entity_poly.pdbx_seq_one_letter_code
_entity_poly.pdbx_strand_id
1 'polypeptide(L)'
;FVMKKICCVNDMPGVGKIALSAMIPILAAKGIDVASLPTALVSNTLDFGKFDILDTTDYMEKTVGIWQELGFRFDCIATGFMVNPKQIDIVERLINNQDTNKLLVVVDPIMGDEGKLYNGMTDNNVAIMRKLSSNADILIPNFTEACFLTNHFYNGDALSHGEAEDLIERVRHLGSKSVVITSASVEGENCVIGYDHTKD
;
A
#
# COMPACT_ATOMS: atom_id res chain seq x y z
N PHE A 1 19.92 15.08 15.72
CA PHE A 1 19.25 14.09 14.85
C PHE A 1 17.78 14.49 14.77
N VAL A 2 17.32 14.91 13.60
CA VAL A 2 15.88 15.07 13.36
C VAL A 2 15.31 13.66 13.14
N MET A 3 14.42 13.24 14.03
CA MET A 3 13.77 11.94 13.93
C MET A 3 12.83 11.97 12.71
N LYS A 4 12.93 10.96 11.84
CA LYS A 4 12.03 10.83 10.68
C LYS A 4 10.63 10.50 11.16
N LYS A 5 9.63 11.13 10.56
CA LYS A 5 8.22 10.94 10.88
C LYS A 5 7.47 10.28 9.72
N ILE A 6 6.88 9.12 9.96
CA ILE A 6 6.09 8.37 8.98
C ILE A 6 4.62 8.37 9.38
N CYS A 7 3.75 8.70 8.45
CA CYS A 7 2.31 8.47 8.58
C CYS A 7 1.95 7.12 7.95
N CYS A 8 1.50 6.18 8.75
CA CYS A 8 1.00 4.88 8.30
C CYS A 8 -0.52 4.94 8.16
N VAL A 9 -1.02 4.72 6.94
CA VAL A 9 -2.44 4.72 6.58
C VAL A 9 -2.84 3.30 6.19
N ASN A 10 -3.40 2.55 7.13
CA ASN A 10 -3.72 1.13 6.95
C ASN A 10 -4.79 0.70 7.95
N ASP A 11 -5.31 -0.52 7.86
CA ASP A 11 -6.22 -1.07 8.87
C ASP A 11 -5.54 -1.40 10.19
N MET A 12 -6.34 -1.51 11.25
CA MET A 12 -5.92 -1.94 12.57
C MET A 12 -6.67 -3.21 12.97
N PRO A 13 -6.05 -4.39 12.89
CA PRO A 13 -6.68 -5.64 13.31
C PRO A 13 -6.65 -5.80 14.84
N GLY A 14 -7.74 -6.33 15.40
CA GLY A 14 -7.83 -6.70 16.81
C GLY A 14 -7.01 -7.97 17.11
N VAL A 15 -7.12 -8.96 16.23
CA VAL A 15 -6.32 -10.19 16.26
C VAL A 15 -5.54 -10.31 14.95
N GLY A 16 -4.23 -10.57 15.07
CA GLY A 16 -3.27 -10.60 13.98
C GLY A 16 -2.19 -9.54 14.14
N LYS A 17 -0.98 -9.83 13.65
CA LYS A 17 0.17 -8.93 13.69
C LYS A 17 0.53 -8.48 12.28
N ILE A 18 -0.43 -7.82 11.64
CA ILE A 18 -0.30 -7.24 10.29
C ILE A 18 -0.68 -5.76 10.32
N ALA A 19 -0.60 -5.09 9.21
CA ALA A 19 -0.99 -3.71 9.00
C ALA A 19 -0.46 -2.77 10.12
N LEU A 20 -1.25 -1.85 10.68
CA LEU A 20 -0.79 -0.94 11.72
C LEU A 20 -0.28 -1.65 12.97
N SER A 21 -0.86 -2.82 13.34
CA SER A 21 -0.42 -3.55 14.53
C SER A 21 1.00 -4.12 14.40
N ALA A 22 1.51 -4.31 13.19
CA ALA A 22 2.89 -4.68 12.90
C ALA A 22 3.77 -3.47 12.59
N MET A 23 3.29 -2.54 11.77
CA MET A 23 4.07 -1.37 11.32
C MET A 23 4.50 -0.49 12.49
N ILE A 24 3.60 -0.16 13.41
CA ILE A 24 3.87 0.73 14.54
C ILE A 24 5.05 0.23 15.39
N PRO A 25 5.04 -1.00 15.95
CA PRO A 25 6.16 -1.45 16.80
C PRO A 25 7.47 -1.65 16.01
N ILE A 26 7.40 -2.08 14.75
CA ILE A 26 8.60 -2.29 13.92
C ILE A 26 9.30 -0.96 13.63
N LEU A 27 8.55 0.05 13.21
CA LEU A 27 9.08 1.36 12.89
C LEU A 27 9.57 2.09 14.15
N ALA A 28 8.80 2.01 15.25
CA ALA A 28 9.20 2.58 16.53
C ALA A 28 10.50 1.96 17.07
N ALA A 29 10.68 0.64 16.93
CA ALA A 29 11.92 -0.04 17.30
C ALA A 29 13.14 0.41 16.47
N LYS A 30 12.91 0.98 15.31
CA LYS A 30 13.95 1.58 14.45
C LYS A 30 14.19 3.08 14.73
N GLY A 31 13.55 3.64 15.75
CA GLY A 31 13.69 5.05 16.12
C GLY A 31 12.95 6.01 15.18
N ILE A 32 11.89 5.54 14.53
CA ILE A 32 11.05 6.34 13.64
C ILE A 32 9.81 6.81 14.41
N ASP A 33 9.46 8.09 14.32
CA ASP A 33 8.21 8.63 14.86
C ASP A 33 7.05 8.22 13.93
N VAL A 34 6.06 7.52 14.50
CA VAL A 34 4.95 6.94 13.74
C VAL A 34 3.64 7.65 14.08
N ALA A 35 3.06 8.32 13.08
CA ALA A 35 1.66 8.69 13.10
C ALA A 35 0.84 7.58 12.44
N SER A 36 -0.34 7.29 12.96
CA SER A 36 -1.22 6.26 12.42
C SER A 36 -2.59 6.83 12.06
N LEU A 37 -3.05 6.54 10.84
CA LEU A 37 -4.37 6.88 10.34
C LEU A 37 -5.09 5.58 9.97
N PRO A 38 -5.88 4.98 10.87
CA PRO A 38 -6.57 3.75 10.58
C PRO A 38 -7.65 3.95 9.52
N THR A 39 -7.65 3.08 8.49
CA THR A 39 -8.65 3.03 7.43
C THR A 39 -9.86 2.19 7.82
N ALA A 40 -9.63 1.21 8.69
CA ALA A 40 -10.62 0.36 9.30
C ALA A 40 -10.14 -0.15 10.66
N LEU A 41 -11.09 -0.46 11.55
CA LEU A 41 -10.84 -1.40 12.64
C LEU A 41 -11.40 -2.75 12.21
N VAL A 42 -10.56 -3.78 12.20
CA VAL A 42 -10.94 -5.13 11.76
C VAL A 42 -10.86 -6.06 12.96
N SER A 43 -11.90 -6.86 13.20
CA SER A 43 -11.93 -7.76 14.36
C SER A 43 -10.73 -8.72 14.37
N ASN A 44 -10.35 -9.22 13.20
CA ASN A 44 -9.24 -10.15 12.98
C ASN A 44 -8.88 -10.14 11.48
N THR A 45 -7.76 -10.77 11.12
CA THR A 45 -7.35 -10.91 9.72
C THR A 45 -8.42 -11.63 8.90
N LEU A 46 -8.56 -11.25 7.63
CA LEU A 46 -9.61 -11.76 6.72
C LEU A 46 -9.49 -13.26 6.42
N ASP A 47 -8.30 -13.84 6.66
CA ASP A 47 -8.00 -15.26 6.42
C ASP A 47 -8.83 -16.22 7.27
N PHE A 48 -9.33 -15.77 8.43
CA PHE A 48 -10.23 -16.57 9.26
C PHE A 48 -11.61 -16.80 8.66
N GLY A 49 -11.93 -16.16 7.52
CA GLY A 49 -13.20 -16.31 6.79
C GLY A 49 -14.43 -15.71 7.49
N LYS A 50 -14.31 -15.33 8.76
CA LYS A 50 -15.33 -14.59 9.53
C LYS A 50 -14.65 -13.42 10.22
N PHE A 51 -15.13 -12.24 9.96
CA PHE A 51 -14.60 -10.98 10.46
C PHE A 51 -15.69 -9.91 10.51
N ASP A 52 -15.40 -8.81 11.21
CA ASP A 52 -16.19 -7.58 11.18
C ASP A 52 -15.26 -6.42 10.87
N ILE A 53 -15.75 -5.45 10.09
CA ILE A 53 -15.00 -4.27 9.65
C ILE A 53 -15.77 -3.02 10.03
N LEU A 54 -15.19 -2.19 10.89
CA LEU A 54 -15.65 -0.83 11.12
C LEU A 54 -14.91 0.13 10.19
N ASP A 55 -15.62 0.67 9.19
CA ASP A 55 -15.13 1.73 8.32
C ASP A 55 -14.86 3.01 9.12
N THR A 56 -13.66 3.55 9.03
CA THR A 56 -13.23 4.75 9.77
C THR A 56 -13.15 6.00 8.87
N THR A 57 -13.78 6.01 7.72
CA THR A 57 -13.70 7.12 6.73
C THR A 57 -14.01 8.49 7.36
N ASP A 58 -15.06 8.60 8.17
CA ASP A 58 -15.43 9.87 8.82
C ASP A 58 -14.40 10.31 9.89
N TYR A 59 -13.75 9.36 10.56
CA TYR A 59 -12.65 9.62 11.46
C TYR A 59 -11.42 10.12 10.69
N MET A 60 -11.06 9.48 9.57
CA MET A 60 -9.95 9.90 8.71
C MET A 60 -10.15 11.34 8.21
N GLU A 61 -11.36 11.66 7.73
CA GLU A 61 -11.72 13.00 7.26
C GLU A 61 -11.46 14.07 8.31
N LYS A 62 -11.95 13.85 9.53
CA LYS A 62 -11.78 14.77 10.66
C LYS A 62 -10.32 14.85 11.10
N THR A 63 -9.64 13.72 11.17
CA THR A 63 -8.24 13.64 11.63
C THR A 63 -7.32 14.40 10.67
N VAL A 64 -7.45 14.21 9.36
CA VAL A 64 -6.63 14.90 8.37
C VAL A 64 -6.89 16.42 8.41
N GLY A 65 -8.14 16.85 8.61
CA GLY A 65 -8.47 18.26 8.82
C GLY A 65 -7.75 18.85 10.04
N ILE A 66 -7.84 18.18 11.19
CA ILE A 66 -7.14 18.62 12.43
C ILE A 66 -5.63 18.65 12.24
N TRP A 67 -5.04 17.64 11.60
CA TRP A 67 -3.60 17.59 11.34
C TRP A 67 -3.13 18.73 10.43
N GLN A 68 -3.96 19.09 9.46
CA GLN A 68 -3.69 20.24 8.59
C GLN A 68 -3.72 21.56 9.38
N GLU A 69 -4.73 21.79 10.22
CA GLU A 69 -4.84 22.97 11.08
C GLU A 69 -3.68 23.08 12.08
N LEU A 70 -3.24 21.95 12.65
CA LEU A 70 -2.10 21.88 13.57
C LEU A 70 -0.74 21.94 12.85
N GLY A 71 -0.70 21.89 11.53
CA GLY A 71 0.53 22.00 10.76
C GLY A 71 1.41 20.75 10.83
N PHE A 72 0.86 19.55 11.09
CA PHE A 72 1.65 18.33 11.11
C PHE A 72 2.27 18.02 9.74
N ARG A 73 3.54 17.61 9.75
CA ARG A 73 4.31 17.25 8.55
C ARG A 73 4.93 15.88 8.71
N PHE A 74 5.04 15.17 7.60
CA PHE A 74 5.59 13.82 7.51
C PHE A 74 6.71 13.76 6.48
N ASP A 75 7.72 12.96 6.73
CA ASP A 75 8.78 12.64 5.76
C ASP A 75 8.33 11.51 4.80
N CYS A 76 7.39 10.67 5.25
CA CYS A 76 6.84 9.58 4.46
C CYS A 76 5.36 9.37 4.79
N ILE A 77 4.58 9.04 3.78
CA ILE A 77 3.23 8.47 3.91
C ILE A 77 3.28 7.06 3.33
N ALA A 78 3.02 6.06 4.17
CA ALA A 78 2.93 4.66 3.77
C ALA A 78 1.48 4.21 3.84
N THR A 79 0.92 3.77 2.71
CA THR A 79 -0.49 3.36 2.61
C THR A 79 -0.60 1.85 2.42
N GLY A 80 -1.73 1.27 2.82
CA GLY A 80 -2.08 -0.11 2.60
C GLY A 80 -3.56 -0.27 2.31
N PHE A 81 -4.27 -1.07 3.09
CA PHE A 81 -5.69 -1.39 2.91
C PHE A 81 -6.60 -0.15 2.90
N MET A 82 -7.51 -0.08 1.91
CA MET A 82 -8.54 0.95 1.79
C MET A 82 -9.92 0.31 1.65
N VAL A 83 -10.90 0.84 2.39
CA VAL A 83 -12.27 0.32 2.40
C VAL A 83 -13.08 0.83 1.20
N ASN A 84 -12.91 2.11 0.85
CA ASN A 84 -13.72 2.75 -0.17
C ASN A 84 -12.99 3.90 -0.90
N PRO A 85 -13.50 4.39 -2.05
CA PRO A 85 -12.85 5.44 -2.84
C PRO A 85 -12.66 6.77 -2.11
N LYS A 86 -13.56 7.13 -1.18
CA LYS A 86 -13.46 8.39 -0.42
C LYS A 86 -12.21 8.44 0.44
N GLN A 87 -11.72 7.29 0.92
CA GLN A 87 -10.46 7.22 1.67
C GLN A 87 -9.26 7.61 0.81
N ILE A 88 -9.29 7.30 -0.50
CA ILE A 88 -8.22 7.75 -1.41
C ILE A 88 -8.24 9.27 -1.55
N ASP A 89 -9.40 9.88 -1.71
CA ASP A 89 -9.51 11.34 -1.81
C ASP A 89 -8.97 12.03 -0.53
N ILE A 90 -9.18 11.40 0.63
CA ILE A 90 -8.61 11.87 1.92
C ILE A 90 -7.09 11.72 1.93
N VAL A 91 -6.55 10.60 1.45
CA VAL A 91 -5.10 10.36 1.36
C VAL A 91 -4.45 11.32 0.36
N GLU A 92 -5.04 11.52 -0.80
CA GLU A 92 -4.56 12.50 -1.80
C GLU A 92 -4.50 13.91 -1.19
N ARG A 93 -5.51 14.31 -0.43
CA ARG A 93 -5.50 15.59 0.28
C ARG A 93 -4.41 15.64 1.36
N LEU A 94 -4.19 14.54 2.11
CA LEU A 94 -3.11 14.44 3.08
C LEU A 94 -1.74 14.60 2.40
N ILE A 95 -1.51 13.96 1.25
CA ILE A 95 -0.29 14.08 0.44
C ILE A 95 -0.11 15.52 -0.05
N ASN A 96 -1.15 16.12 -0.63
CA ASN A 96 -1.11 17.47 -1.19
C ASN A 96 -0.87 18.56 -0.13
N ASN A 97 -1.16 18.27 1.13
CA ASN A 97 -0.89 19.15 2.26
C ASN A 97 0.58 19.10 2.74
N GLN A 98 1.40 18.20 2.19
CA GLN A 98 2.82 18.09 2.52
C GLN A 98 3.69 18.87 1.52
N ASP A 99 4.98 19.02 1.85
CA ASP A 99 5.99 19.45 0.88
C ASP A 99 6.33 18.25 -0.04
N THR A 100 5.68 18.19 -1.19
CA THR A 100 5.78 17.06 -2.12
C THR A 100 7.19 16.86 -2.69
N ASN A 101 8.09 17.87 -2.59
CA ASN A 101 9.49 17.72 -3.00
C ASN A 101 10.33 16.94 -1.96
N LYS A 102 9.81 16.75 -0.75
CA LYS A 102 10.50 16.09 0.37
C LYS A 102 9.75 14.87 0.89
N LEU A 103 8.48 14.74 0.53
CA LEU A 103 7.63 13.64 0.93
C LEU A 103 7.96 12.40 0.11
N LEU A 104 8.11 11.26 0.77
CA LEU A 104 8.12 9.94 0.15
C LEU A 104 6.74 9.31 0.28
N VAL A 105 6.12 8.91 -0.83
CA VAL A 105 4.85 8.17 -0.83
C VAL A 105 5.11 6.72 -1.19
N VAL A 106 4.82 5.83 -0.26
CA VAL A 106 4.93 4.37 -0.42
C VAL A 106 3.54 3.77 -0.43
N VAL A 107 3.21 3.03 -1.47
CA VAL A 107 1.90 2.39 -1.61
C VAL A 107 2.06 0.88 -1.64
N ASP A 108 1.42 0.20 -0.71
CA ASP A 108 1.18 -1.23 -0.70
C ASP A 108 -0.29 -1.45 -1.11
N PRO A 109 -0.58 -1.97 -2.32
CA PRO A 109 -1.94 -2.03 -2.84
C PRO A 109 -2.69 -3.29 -2.37
N ILE A 110 -2.80 -3.45 -1.06
CA ILE A 110 -3.35 -4.65 -0.40
C ILE A 110 -4.73 -5.01 -0.93
N MET A 111 -4.84 -6.13 -1.68
CA MET A 111 -6.11 -6.61 -2.21
C MET A 111 -6.19 -8.11 -2.46
N GLY A 112 -5.07 -8.83 -2.48
CA GLY A 112 -5.09 -10.25 -2.80
C GLY A 112 -3.75 -10.93 -2.69
N ASP A 113 -3.76 -12.28 -2.71
CA ASP A 113 -2.58 -13.12 -2.74
C ASP A 113 -2.92 -14.50 -3.33
N GLU A 114 -1.91 -15.32 -3.65
CA GLU A 114 -2.07 -16.67 -4.22
C GLU A 114 -3.02 -16.72 -5.43
N GLY A 115 -2.94 -15.71 -6.31
CA GLY A 115 -3.72 -15.63 -7.56
C GLY A 115 -5.17 -15.20 -7.40
N LYS A 116 -5.62 -14.76 -6.23
CA LYS A 116 -7.01 -14.38 -5.95
C LYS A 116 -7.11 -13.15 -5.04
N LEU A 117 -8.22 -12.45 -5.13
CA LEU A 117 -8.57 -11.37 -4.21
C LEU A 117 -8.90 -11.95 -2.81
N TYR A 118 -8.60 -11.18 -1.76
CA TYR A 118 -8.98 -11.52 -0.39
C TYR A 118 -10.50 -11.55 -0.21
N ASN A 119 -10.98 -12.25 0.82
CA ASN A 119 -12.39 -12.33 1.16
C ASN A 119 -13.01 -10.93 1.31
N GLY A 120 -14.12 -10.70 0.62
CA GLY A 120 -14.80 -9.40 0.60
C GLY A 120 -14.26 -8.37 -0.39
N MET A 121 -13.13 -8.65 -1.07
CA MET A 121 -12.60 -7.80 -2.14
C MET A 121 -13.27 -8.12 -3.48
N THR A 122 -13.38 -7.08 -4.32
CA THR A 122 -14.02 -7.13 -5.63
C THR A 122 -13.21 -6.33 -6.66
N ASP A 123 -13.59 -6.37 -7.93
CA ASP A 123 -13.00 -5.53 -8.99
C ASP A 123 -13.05 -4.03 -8.66
N ASN A 124 -14.03 -3.60 -7.87
CA ASN A 124 -14.08 -2.21 -7.39
C ASN A 124 -12.88 -1.88 -6.50
N ASN A 125 -12.43 -2.80 -5.65
CA ASN A 125 -11.23 -2.61 -4.84
C ASN A 125 -9.97 -2.56 -5.71
N VAL A 126 -9.90 -3.34 -6.79
CA VAL A 126 -8.79 -3.25 -7.76
C VAL A 126 -8.75 -1.85 -8.41
N ALA A 127 -9.90 -1.29 -8.80
CA ALA A 127 -9.97 0.06 -9.36
C ALA A 127 -9.54 1.13 -8.33
N ILE A 128 -9.93 0.97 -7.07
CA ILE A 128 -9.52 1.81 -5.94
C ILE A 128 -8.00 1.78 -5.80
N MET A 129 -7.40 0.58 -5.72
CA MET A 129 -5.95 0.42 -5.55
C MET A 129 -5.17 0.92 -6.76
N ARG A 130 -5.69 0.76 -7.98
CA ARG A 130 -5.08 1.32 -9.18
C ARG A 130 -5.03 2.85 -9.14
N LYS A 131 -6.09 3.51 -8.68
CA LYS A 131 -6.09 4.97 -8.47
C LYS A 131 -5.07 5.38 -7.40
N LEU A 132 -5.00 4.67 -6.28
CA LEU A 132 -4.04 4.95 -5.22
C LEU A 132 -2.59 4.80 -5.70
N SER A 133 -2.32 3.76 -6.50
CA SER A 133 -0.98 3.44 -7.03
C SER A 133 -0.38 4.57 -7.86
N SER A 134 -1.20 5.39 -8.54
CA SER A 134 -0.72 6.53 -9.33
C SER A 134 -0.09 7.66 -8.50
N ASN A 135 -0.28 7.65 -7.19
CA ASN A 135 0.32 8.63 -6.27
C ASN A 135 1.67 8.16 -5.70
N ALA A 136 2.11 6.95 -6.02
CA ALA A 136 3.28 6.33 -5.38
C ALA A 136 4.61 6.87 -5.93
N ASP A 137 5.54 7.21 -5.04
CA ASP A 137 6.96 7.23 -5.37
C ASP A 137 7.50 5.80 -5.45
N ILE A 138 7.08 4.93 -4.51
CA ILE A 138 7.40 3.51 -4.50
C ILE A 138 6.12 2.71 -4.37
N LEU A 139 5.86 1.83 -5.33
CA LEU A 139 4.73 0.91 -5.33
C LEU A 139 5.22 -0.50 -5.01
N ILE A 140 4.60 -1.17 -4.01
CA ILE A 140 5.07 -2.46 -3.47
C ILE A 140 3.96 -3.53 -3.56
N PRO A 141 3.50 -3.95 -4.74
CA PRO A 141 2.55 -5.04 -4.88
C PRO A 141 3.24 -6.40 -4.66
N ASN A 142 2.49 -7.40 -4.20
CA ASN A 142 2.88 -8.78 -4.45
C ASN A 142 2.60 -9.18 -5.92
N PHE A 143 3.04 -10.36 -6.35
CA PHE A 143 2.85 -10.82 -7.73
C PHE A 143 1.36 -10.86 -8.14
N THR A 144 0.50 -11.35 -7.27
CA THR A 144 -0.96 -11.39 -7.50
C THR A 144 -1.54 -9.99 -7.70
N GLU A 145 -1.19 -9.07 -6.84
CA GLU A 145 -1.65 -7.67 -6.91
C GLU A 145 -1.14 -6.97 -8.17
N ALA A 146 0.12 -7.21 -8.55
CA ALA A 146 0.69 -6.69 -9.80
C ALA A 146 -0.11 -7.16 -11.02
N CYS A 147 -0.52 -8.45 -11.05
CA CYS A 147 -1.37 -8.99 -12.11
C CYS A 147 -2.75 -8.32 -12.15
N PHE A 148 -3.42 -8.16 -11.00
CA PHE A 148 -4.72 -7.48 -10.92
C PHE A 148 -4.63 -6.00 -11.30
N LEU A 149 -3.62 -5.30 -10.81
CA LEU A 149 -3.41 -3.88 -11.12
C LEU A 149 -3.22 -3.64 -12.62
N THR A 150 -2.49 -4.51 -13.29
CA THR A 150 -2.20 -4.39 -14.73
C THR A 150 -3.25 -5.06 -15.62
N ASN A 151 -4.17 -5.81 -15.03
CA ASN A 151 -5.12 -6.68 -15.73
C ASN A 151 -4.40 -7.64 -16.70
N HIS A 152 -3.25 -8.15 -16.27
CA HIS A 152 -2.43 -9.06 -17.05
C HIS A 152 -2.01 -10.25 -16.19
N PHE A 153 -2.35 -11.44 -16.65
CA PHE A 153 -2.10 -12.70 -15.94
C PHE A 153 -1.17 -13.56 -16.79
N TYR A 154 -0.18 -14.15 -16.14
CA TYR A 154 0.79 -15.02 -16.78
C TYR A 154 0.37 -16.47 -16.64
N ASN A 155 0.74 -17.28 -17.65
CA ASN A 155 0.48 -18.73 -17.62
C ASN A 155 1.67 -19.43 -16.98
N GLY A 156 1.41 -20.20 -15.93
CA GLY A 156 2.43 -20.99 -15.23
C GLY A 156 2.78 -20.44 -13.86
N ASP A 157 3.60 -21.22 -13.14
CA ASP A 157 3.97 -20.94 -11.74
C ASP A 157 5.24 -20.08 -11.63
N ALA A 158 5.94 -19.83 -12.71
CA ALA A 158 7.14 -19.02 -12.75
C ALA A 158 7.21 -18.19 -14.04
N LEU A 159 7.67 -16.95 -13.88
CA LEU A 159 7.95 -16.04 -15.00
C LEU A 159 9.30 -16.39 -15.66
N SER A 160 9.40 -16.20 -16.96
CA SER A 160 10.69 -15.96 -17.61
C SER A 160 11.22 -14.56 -17.26
N HIS A 161 12.53 -14.32 -17.49
CA HIS A 161 13.11 -12.99 -17.30
C HIS A 161 12.36 -11.91 -18.10
N GLY A 162 12.00 -12.18 -19.36
CA GLY A 162 11.27 -11.24 -20.21
C GLY A 162 9.85 -10.93 -19.70
N GLU A 163 9.15 -11.92 -19.15
CA GLU A 163 7.84 -11.70 -18.51
C GLU A 163 7.96 -10.90 -17.20
N ALA A 164 9.02 -11.09 -16.45
CA ALA A 164 9.31 -10.31 -15.24
C ALA A 164 9.56 -8.82 -15.59
N GLU A 165 10.33 -8.55 -16.64
CA GLU A 165 10.56 -7.19 -17.16
C GLU A 165 9.25 -6.56 -17.67
N ASP A 166 8.45 -7.29 -18.45
CA ASP A 166 7.14 -6.83 -18.94
C ASP A 166 6.19 -6.48 -17.79
N LEU A 167 6.15 -7.32 -16.73
CA LEU A 167 5.31 -7.05 -15.55
C LEU A 167 5.76 -5.77 -14.83
N ILE A 168 7.06 -5.59 -14.61
CA ILE A 168 7.60 -4.37 -13.99
C ILE A 168 7.19 -3.13 -14.80
N GLU A 169 7.36 -3.16 -16.13
CA GLU A 169 7.00 -2.04 -17.01
C GLU A 169 5.49 -1.74 -16.97
N ARG A 170 4.64 -2.76 -16.99
CA ARG A 170 3.18 -2.58 -16.86
C ARG A 170 2.81 -1.91 -15.53
N VAL A 171 3.43 -2.33 -14.44
CA VAL A 171 3.19 -1.73 -13.12
C VAL A 171 3.69 -0.29 -13.07
N ARG A 172 4.86 0.01 -13.66
CA ARG A 172 5.38 1.40 -13.79
C ARG A 172 4.42 2.32 -14.55
N HIS A 173 3.77 1.81 -15.59
CA HIS A 173 2.79 2.58 -16.38
C HIS A 173 1.55 3.01 -15.58
N LEU A 174 1.36 2.52 -14.34
CA LEU A 174 0.34 3.04 -13.43
C LEU A 174 0.70 4.41 -12.84
N GLY A 175 1.95 4.86 -12.99
CA GLY A 175 2.42 6.19 -12.59
C GLY A 175 3.45 6.23 -11.47
N SER A 176 3.80 5.10 -10.85
CA SER A 176 4.82 5.04 -9.80
C SER A 176 6.24 5.25 -10.35
N LYS A 177 7.12 5.91 -9.55
CA LYS A 177 8.52 6.14 -9.94
C LYS A 177 9.34 4.85 -9.84
N SER A 178 9.24 4.15 -8.72
CA SER A 178 9.88 2.88 -8.45
C SER A 178 8.87 1.80 -8.14
N VAL A 179 9.22 0.56 -8.45
CA VAL A 179 8.36 -0.62 -8.25
C VAL A 179 9.15 -1.71 -7.55
N VAL A 180 8.54 -2.37 -6.58
CA VAL A 180 9.08 -3.56 -5.90
C VAL A 180 7.98 -4.61 -5.87
N ILE A 181 8.06 -5.65 -6.70
CA ILE A 181 7.09 -6.74 -6.75
C ILE A 181 7.60 -7.89 -5.88
N THR A 182 6.86 -8.19 -4.81
CA THR A 182 7.18 -9.28 -3.89
C THR A 182 6.51 -10.58 -4.30
N SER A 183 6.94 -11.71 -3.73
CA SER A 183 6.37 -13.05 -3.97
C SER A 183 6.36 -13.45 -5.45
N ALA A 184 7.33 -12.99 -6.23
CA ALA A 184 7.53 -13.42 -7.61
C ALA A 184 8.33 -14.73 -7.65
N SER A 185 8.12 -15.51 -8.71
CA SER A 185 8.99 -16.63 -9.07
C SER A 185 9.49 -16.41 -10.48
N VAL A 186 10.82 -16.37 -10.67
CA VAL A 186 11.47 -16.19 -11.99
C VAL A 186 12.37 -17.38 -12.23
N GLU A 187 12.18 -18.07 -13.37
CA GLU A 187 12.90 -19.30 -13.73
C GLU A 187 12.84 -20.38 -12.62
N GLY A 188 11.76 -20.36 -11.80
CA GLY A 188 11.56 -21.29 -10.70
C GLY A 188 12.20 -20.89 -9.37
N GLU A 189 12.86 -19.73 -9.29
CA GLU A 189 13.43 -19.19 -8.07
C GLU A 189 12.52 -18.12 -7.46
N ASN A 190 12.19 -18.24 -6.17
CA ASN A 190 11.44 -17.24 -5.44
C ASN A 190 12.28 -15.98 -5.23
N CYS A 191 11.79 -14.84 -5.64
CA CYS A 191 12.52 -13.60 -5.62
C CYS A 191 11.62 -12.37 -5.41
N VAL A 192 12.28 -11.24 -5.23
CA VAL A 192 11.71 -9.91 -5.34
C VAL A 192 12.26 -9.28 -6.61
N ILE A 193 11.38 -8.77 -7.47
CA ILE A 193 11.77 -8.08 -8.70
C ILE A 193 11.36 -6.61 -8.63
N GLY A 194 12.03 -5.73 -9.35
CA GLY A 194 11.65 -4.32 -9.29
C GLY A 194 12.51 -3.42 -10.14
N TYR A 195 12.12 -2.15 -10.14
CA TYR A 195 12.78 -1.05 -10.82
C TYR A 195 13.05 0.09 -9.83
N ASP A 196 14.25 0.60 -9.83
CA ASP A 196 14.68 1.75 -9.03
C ASP A 196 15.01 2.93 -9.95
N HIS A 197 14.13 3.93 -10.00
CA HIS A 197 14.28 5.11 -10.86
C HIS A 197 15.52 5.95 -10.57
N THR A 198 16.23 5.70 -9.47
CA THR A 198 17.45 6.44 -9.10
C THR A 198 18.71 5.81 -9.68
N LYS A 199 18.60 4.63 -10.32
CA LYS A 199 19.72 3.85 -10.85
C LYS A 199 19.75 3.71 -12.36
N ASP A 200 18.92 4.50 -13.07
CA ASP A 200 18.94 4.62 -14.54
C ASP A 200 20.09 5.48 -15.04
#